data_65fee2f24a69b97005bba1dbf581602e
#
_entry.id   65fee2f24a69b97005bba1dbf581602e
#
_cell.length_a   1.000
_cell.length_b   1.000
_cell.length_c   1.000
_cell.angle_alpha   90.00
_cell.angle_beta   90.00
_cell.angle_gamma   90.00
#
_symmetry.space_group_name_H-M   'P 1'
#
loop_
_entity.id
_entity.type
_entity.pdbx_description
1 polymer ?
#
loop_
_entity_poly.entity_id
_entity_poly.type
_entity_poly.pdbx_seq_one_letter_code
_entity_poly.pdbx_strand_id
1 'polypeptide(L)'
;MRIAVASNGKKGLEDTVSDVFGRAKTFTIIDVEDDQVKEVKVIENPGAKYQYGCGPIAVKTLVDLGVDAVIASEFGPSVSSILEQHGVKRHRSRSGIRVEEALKNFLTSSKT
;
A
#
# COMPACT_ATOMS: atom_id res chain seq x y z
N MET A 1 13.88 -0.76 -1.87
CA MET A 1 12.57 -0.18 -2.17
C MET A 1 11.56 -0.61 -1.12
N ARG A 2 10.83 0.32 -0.60
CA ARG A 2 9.79 0.03 0.40
C ARG A 2 8.41 0.21 -0.21
N ILE A 3 7.58 -0.81 -0.12
CA ILE A 3 6.26 -0.86 -0.74
C ILE A 3 5.21 -1.07 0.32
N ALA A 4 4.12 -0.32 0.26
CA ALA A 4 2.98 -0.50 1.15
C ALA A 4 1.80 -1.06 0.36
N VAL A 5 1.21 -2.14 0.84
CA VAL A 5 0.02 -2.74 0.25
C VAL A 5 -1.15 -2.55 1.20
N ALA A 6 -2.21 -1.92 0.71
CA ALA A 6 -3.45 -1.79 1.48
C ALA A 6 -4.05 -3.18 1.67
N SER A 7 -4.18 -3.63 2.90
CA SER A 7 -4.54 -5.00 3.22
C SER A 7 -5.73 -5.08 4.18
N ASN A 8 -6.32 -6.27 4.28
CA ASN A 8 -7.55 -6.50 5.04
C ASN A 8 -7.31 -6.99 6.46
N GLY A 9 -6.10 -7.44 6.78
CA GLY A 9 -5.79 -7.98 8.10
C GLY A 9 -4.30 -7.99 8.38
N LYS A 10 -3.87 -8.87 9.27
CA LYS A 10 -2.50 -8.90 9.79
C LYS A 10 -1.68 -10.10 9.34
N LYS A 11 -2.08 -10.75 8.25
CA LYS A 11 -1.40 -11.96 7.77
C LYS A 11 -0.19 -11.67 6.87
N GLY A 12 0.14 -10.41 6.64
CA GLY A 12 1.29 -10.05 5.82
C GLY A 12 1.13 -10.45 4.36
N LEU A 13 2.11 -11.16 3.82
CA LEU A 13 2.07 -11.57 2.40
C LEU A 13 0.89 -12.49 2.06
N GLU A 14 0.37 -13.20 3.03
CA GLU A 14 -0.77 -14.11 2.83
C GLU A 14 -2.12 -13.40 2.94
N ASP A 15 -2.12 -12.16 3.38
CA ASP A 15 -3.34 -11.37 3.45
C ASP A 15 -3.81 -10.96 2.07
N THR A 16 -4.96 -10.33 1.99
CA THR A 16 -5.56 -9.92 0.73
C THR A 16 -5.56 -8.41 0.58
N VAL A 17 -5.56 -7.97 -0.67
CA VAL A 17 -5.58 -6.54 -1.02
C VAL A 17 -6.95 -5.95 -0.69
N SER A 18 -6.94 -4.81 0.01
CA SER A 18 -8.15 -4.10 0.40
C SER A 18 -8.81 -3.41 -0.81
N ASP A 19 -10.12 -3.21 -0.72
CA ASP A 19 -10.89 -2.53 -1.77
C ASP A 19 -10.46 -1.07 -1.95
N VAL A 20 -10.21 -0.38 -0.84
CA VAL A 20 -9.94 1.06 -0.87
C VAL A 20 -8.72 1.39 -0.02
N PHE A 21 -7.87 2.27 -0.54
CA PHE A 21 -6.63 2.67 0.13
C PHE A 21 -6.88 3.31 1.50
N GLY A 22 -7.67 4.39 1.53
CA GLY A 22 -7.82 5.19 2.74
C GLY A 22 -8.52 4.48 3.90
N ARG A 23 -9.34 3.51 3.59
CA ARG A 23 -10.12 2.76 4.57
C ARG A 23 -9.62 1.35 4.80
N ALA A 24 -8.46 1.01 4.28
CA ALA A 24 -7.86 -0.29 4.53
C ALA A 24 -7.65 -0.47 6.04
N LYS A 25 -7.84 -1.68 6.53
CA LYS A 25 -7.62 -1.98 7.95
C LYS A 25 -6.15 -1.89 8.30
N THR A 26 -5.31 -2.36 7.42
CA THR A 26 -3.86 -2.43 7.65
C THR A 26 -3.11 -2.05 6.38
N PHE A 27 -1.83 -1.78 6.56
CA PHE A 27 -0.87 -1.71 5.45
C PHE A 27 0.21 -2.75 5.70
N THR A 28 0.48 -3.56 4.69
CA THR A 28 1.59 -4.49 4.73
C THR A 28 2.78 -3.79 4.11
N ILE A 29 3.80 -3.53 4.91
CA ILE A 29 5.00 -2.81 4.50
C ILE A 29 6.07 -3.82 4.13
N ILE A 30 6.55 -3.76 2.89
CA ILE A 30 7.46 -4.76 2.35
C ILE A 30 8.73 -4.07 1.88
N ASP A 31 9.85 -4.47 2.42
CA ASP A 31 11.15 -4.03 1.94
C ASP A 31 11.66 -5.03 0.92
N VAL A 32 11.95 -4.54 -0.28
CA VAL A 32 12.40 -5.35 -1.41
C VAL A 32 13.76 -4.84 -1.87
N GLU A 33 14.68 -5.77 -2.11
CA GLU A 33 16.00 -5.47 -2.64
C GLU A 33 16.34 -6.54 -3.66
N ASP A 34 16.73 -6.13 -4.87
CA ASP A 34 17.02 -7.04 -5.98
C ASP A 34 15.86 -8.00 -6.27
N ASP A 35 14.63 -7.47 -6.23
CA ASP A 35 13.39 -8.23 -6.45
C ASP A 35 13.12 -9.29 -5.40
N GLN A 36 13.82 -9.25 -4.28
CA GLN A 36 13.62 -10.20 -3.19
C GLN A 36 13.07 -9.48 -1.96
N VAL A 37 12.10 -10.12 -1.32
CA VAL A 37 11.54 -9.61 -0.08
C VAL A 37 12.56 -9.78 1.04
N LYS A 38 12.93 -8.66 1.68
CA LYS A 38 13.88 -8.68 2.79
C LYS A 38 13.19 -8.59 4.14
N GLU A 39 12.10 -7.84 4.22
CA GLU A 39 11.36 -7.68 5.46
C GLU A 39 9.89 -7.42 5.16
N VAL A 40 9.02 -7.95 6.01
CA VAL A 40 7.57 -7.71 5.95
C VAL A 40 7.11 -7.28 7.33
N LYS A 41 6.39 -6.16 7.36
CA LYS A 41 5.85 -5.61 8.59
C LYS A 41 4.41 -5.20 8.33
N VAL A 42 3.52 -5.46 9.27
CA VAL A 42 2.12 -5.04 9.15
C VAL A 42 1.85 -3.94 10.17
N ILE A 43 1.26 -2.85 9.71
CA ILE A 43 0.84 -1.76 10.59
C ILE A 43 -0.66 -1.56 10.46
N GLU A 44 -1.28 -1.07 11.53
CA GLU A 44 -2.66 -0.65 11.46
C GLU A 44 -2.75 0.69 10.74
N ASN A 45 -3.81 0.89 9.95
CA ASN A 45 -4.03 2.16 9.29
C ASN A 45 -4.67 3.14 10.27
N PRO A 46 -3.94 4.14 10.74
CA PRO A 46 -4.51 5.10 11.72
C PRO A 46 -5.65 5.93 11.13
N GLY A 47 -5.71 6.05 9.79
CA GLY A 47 -6.77 6.80 9.13
C GLY A 47 -8.11 6.07 9.10
N ALA A 48 -8.12 4.74 9.22
CA ALA A 48 -9.32 3.93 9.03
C ALA A 48 -10.44 4.26 10.04
N LYS A 49 -10.08 4.72 11.22
CA LYS A 49 -11.06 5.03 12.28
C LYS A 49 -11.68 6.43 12.15
N TYR A 50 -11.17 7.27 11.27
CA TYR A 50 -11.69 8.62 11.11
C TYR A 50 -12.82 8.64 10.09
N GLN A 51 -13.86 9.42 10.39
CA GLN A 51 -14.97 9.59 9.48
C GLN A 51 -14.57 10.39 8.24
N TYR A 52 -13.72 11.39 8.42
CA TYR A 52 -13.21 12.25 7.35
C TYR A 52 -11.69 12.28 7.37
N GLY A 53 -11.09 12.52 6.23
CA GLY A 53 -9.65 12.67 6.13
C GLY A 53 -8.84 11.37 6.25
N CYS A 54 -9.47 10.22 6.11
CA CYS A 54 -8.79 8.93 6.25
C CYS A 54 -7.69 8.75 5.19
N GLY A 55 -7.93 9.20 3.96
CA GLY A 55 -6.93 9.09 2.89
C GLY A 55 -5.67 9.89 3.18
N PRO A 56 -5.78 11.20 3.42
CA PRO A 56 -4.60 12.02 3.76
C PRO A 56 -3.84 11.52 4.98
N ILE A 57 -4.52 11.05 6.01
CA ILE A 57 -3.86 10.50 7.20
C ILE A 57 -3.07 9.24 6.84
N ALA A 58 -3.67 8.36 6.03
CA ALA A 58 -2.98 7.16 5.57
C ALA A 58 -1.73 7.51 4.76
N VAL A 59 -1.84 8.47 3.84
CA VAL A 59 -0.69 8.91 3.03
C VAL A 59 0.42 9.44 3.92
N LYS A 60 0.09 10.33 4.87
CA LYS A 60 1.09 10.88 5.78
C LYS A 60 1.82 9.79 6.53
N THR A 61 1.09 8.80 7.03
CA THR A 61 1.68 7.67 7.74
C THR A 61 2.70 6.95 6.87
N LEU A 62 2.35 6.67 5.61
CA LEU A 62 3.23 5.93 4.70
C LEU A 62 4.42 6.78 4.24
N VAL A 63 4.20 8.07 3.99
CA VAL A 63 5.29 8.98 3.63
C VAL A 63 6.31 9.06 4.77
N ASP A 64 5.84 9.15 6.01
CA ASP A 64 6.72 9.20 7.19
C ASP A 64 7.53 7.90 7.33
N LEU A 65 7.02 6.79 6.82
CA LEU A 65 7.73 5.51 6.83
C LEU A 65 8.71 5.35 5.65
N GLY A 66 8.78 6.34 4.78
CA GLY A 66 9.70 6.30 3.65
C GLY A 66 9.28 5.35 2.53
N VAL A 67 7.99 5.18 2.34
CA VAL A 67 7.45 4.28 1.32
C VAL A 67 7.69 4.85 -0.08
N ASP A 68 8.16 4.01 -1.00
CA ASP A 68 8.43 4.39 -2.39
C ASP A 68 7.25 4.15 -3.32
N ALA A 69 6.41 3.19 -2.98
CA ALA A 69 5.25 2.83 -3.79
C ALA A 69 4.12 2.29 -2.92
N VAL A 70 2.89 2.46 -3.38
CA VAL A 70 1.72 1.92 -2.71
C VAL A 70 0.89 1.09 -3.68
N ILE A 71 0.32 0.03 -3.18
CA ILE A 71 -0.54 -0.88 -3.95
C ILE A 71 -1.90 -0.92 -3.27
N ALA A 72 -2.95 -0.69 -4.04
CA ALA A 72 -4.33 -0.79 -3.58
C ALA A 72 -5.25 -1.03 -4.77
N SER A 73 -6.50 -1.40 -4.50
CA SER A 73 -7.47 -1.57 -5.56
C SER A 73 -7.94 -0.22 -6.10
N GLU A 74 -8.20 0.71 -5.21
CA GLU A 74 -8.62 2.06 -5.59
C GLU A 74 -7.94 3.13 -4.76
N PHE A 75 -7.65 4.25 -5.44
CA PHE A 75 -7.12 5.47 -4.81
C PHE A 75 -8.12 6.59 -5.08
N GLY A 76 -8.54 7.30 -4.06
CA GLY A 76 -9.36 8.48 -4.24
C GLY A 76 -8.58 9.60 -4.94
N PRO A 77 -9.27 10.59 -5.52
CA PRO A 77 -8.59 11.70 -6.24
C PRO A 77 -7.61 12.47 -5.35
N SER A 78 -8.01 12.78 -4.12
CA SER A 78 -7.14 13.52 -3.20
C SER A 78 -5.92 12.69 -2.80
N VAL A 79 -6.09 11.39 -2.59
CA VAL A 79 -5.00 10.48 -2.26
C VAL A 79 -3.99 10.44 -3.40
N SER A 80 -4.48 10.28 -4.64
CA SER A 80 -3.63 10.22 -5.82
C SER A 80 -2.77 11.48 -5.96
N SER A 81 -3.38 12.64 -5.76
CA SER A 81 -2.69 13.92 -5.85
C SER A 81 -1.59 14.05 -4.80
N ILE A 82 -1.88 13.69 -3.55
CA ILE A 82 -0.91 13.79 -2.47
C ILE A 82 0.27 12.83 -2.68
N LEU A 83 -0.02 11.59 -3.08
CA LEU A 83 1.03 10.62 -3.37
C LEU A 83 1.95 11.12 -4.48
N GLU A 84 1.36 11.70 -5.53
CA GLU A 84 2.13 12.25 -6.63
C GLU A 84 3.04 13.39 -6.16
N GLN A 85 2.53 14.28 -5.30
CA GLN A 85 3.32 15.38 -4.74
C GLN A 85 4.54 14.88 -3.95
N HIS A 86 4.42 13.73 -3.32
CA HIS A 86 5.52 13.14 -2.54
C HIS A 86 6.38 12.17 -3.35
N GLY A 87 6.13 12.05 -4.63
CA GLY A 87 6.91 11.16 -5.50
C GLY A 87 6.68 9.68 -5.24
N VAL A 88 5.56 9.32 -4.61
CA VAL A 88 5.23 7.93 -4.32
C VAL A 88 4.47 7.34 -5.50
N LYS A 89 4.93 6.18 -5.99
CA LYS A 89 4.29 5.49 -7.10
C LYS A 89 3.00 4.82 -6.64
N ARG A 90 2.02 4.77 -7.53
CA ARG A 90 0.75 4.09 -7.28
C ARG A 90 0.62 2.91 -8.22
N HIS A 91 0.18 1.78 -7.69
CA HIS A 91 -0.08 0.60 -8.49
C HIS A 91 -1.45 0.05 -8.12
N ARG A 92 -2.33 -0.04 -9.11
CA ARG A 92 -3.68 -0.59 -8.89
C ARG A 92 -3.62 -2.10 -9.02
N SER A 93 -4.27 -2.77 -8.10
CA SER A 93 -4.36 -4.23 -8.07
C SER A 93 -5.80 -4.62 -7.84
N ARG A 94 -6.16 -5.85 -8.18
CA ARG A 94 -7.49 -6.35 -7.86
C ARG A 94 -7.65 -6.50 -6.36
N SER A 95 -8.82 -6.11 -5.83
CA SER A 95 -9.13 -6.41 -4.43
C SER A 95 -9.29 -7.92 -4.26
N GLY A 96 -8.94 -8.39 -3.06
CA GLY A 96 -9.12 -9.80 -2.71
C GLY A 96 -8.02 -10.75 -3.15
N ILE A 97 -7.10 -10.34 -4.01
CA ILE A 97 -5.94 -11.20 -4.32
C ILE A 97 -4.95 -11.12 -3.17
N ARG A 98 -4.04 -12.08 -3.09
CA ARG A 98 -3.04 -12.08 -2.03
C ARG A 98 -2.07 -10.92 -2.20
N VAL A 99 -1.61 -10.39 -1.07
CA VAL A 99 -0.60 -9.33 -1.05
C VAL A 99 0.63 -9.74 -1.82
N GLU A 100 1.10 -10.97 -1.64
CA GLU A 100 2.29 -11.47 -2.37
C GLU A 100 2.09 -11.47 -3.88
N GLU A 101 0.89 -11.77 -4.36
CA GLU A 101 0.59 -11.75 -5.78
C GLU A 101 0.59 -10.33 -6.31
N ALA A 102 -0.02 -9.40 -5.57
CA ALA A 102 -0.03 -7.99 -5.96
C ALA A 102 1.39 -7.43 -6.01
N LEU A 103 2.23 -7.80 -5.06
CA LEU A 103 3.64 -7.41 -5.06
C LEU A 103 4.36 -7.94 -6.29
N LYS A 104 4.17 -9.20 -6.61
CA LYS A 104 4.79 -9.83 -7.77
C LYS A 104 4.39 -9.12 -9.06
N ASN A 105 3.10 -8.82 -9.21
CA ASN A 105 2.60 -8.09 -10.37
C ASN A 105 3.22 -6.70 -10.48
N PHE A 106 3.36 -6.00 -9.36
CA PHE A 106 3.99 -4.69 -9.34
C PHE A 106 5.46 -4.77 -9.77
N LEU A 107 6.21 -5.71 -9.21
CA LEU A 107 7.62 -5.86 -9.54
C LEU A 107 7.82 -6.22 -11.01
N THR A 108 6.97 -7.06 -11.56
CA THR A 108 7.02 -7.42 -12.98
C THR A 108 6.70 -6.22 -13.86
N SER A 109 5.68 -5.44 -13.52
CA SER A 109 5.29 -4.26 -14.29
C SER A 109 6.38 -3.19 -14.28
N SER A 110 7.07 -3.02 -13.16
CA SER A 110 8.07 -1.95 -13.04
C SER A 110 9.34 -2.22 -13.83
N LYS A 111 9.49 -3.41 -14.40
CA LYS A 111 10.65 -3.77 -15.23
C LYS A 111 10.46 -3.46 -16.71
N THR A 112 9.27 -3.11 -17.13
CA THR A 112 9.00 -2.87 -18.56
C THR A 112 9.03 -1.38 -18.94
#